data_f3dfc1285c70d2118d05780f93e9bef2
#
_entry.id   f3dfc1285c70d2118d05780f93e9bef2
#
_cell.length_a   1.000
_cell.length_b   1.000
_cell.length_c   1.000
_cell.angle_alpha   90.00
_cell.angle_beta   90.00
_cell.angle_gamma   90.00
#
_symmetry.space_group_name_H-M   'P 1'
#
loop_
_entity.id
_entity.type
_entity.pdbx_description
1 polymer ?
#
loop_
_entity_poly.entity_id
_entity_poly.type
_entity_poly.pdbx_seq_one_letter_code
_entity_poly.pdbx_strand_id
1 'polypeptide(L)'
;MKDLSSTTKLYLYFTYTAGIAIFIWHMSRFHLSNPWMLGILCLLASLALILKVEGATDRSHYTLSFLVYGFTFALYGVSETMLVIVVSNFAEWIWNRPPWHIQFFNIGCYLLLMQVAGFICSWLDPHHLSVSWQAALALVASLATFNSLNHLMVGIKDWLTRGEIFRRSGALDFFPFMLDLTLLYFGAGLSLVWIYNHFALVLFLVPIYLIYSTLRVPALERQTEIDRKTALFNHEYFKQHVGSELNRANRFDRPLAIIMADLDLLRNINNTYGHLAGDEVLIGVAKILKKSVREYDVAARFGGEEFAILLPETTVEQAYEKAESIRRTIEETEFTIPTNVSPIRVTMSFGIACRESFGQTMNEIIHHADSALYHSKLSGRNRACAYTNEAYVNILQIQNEDEPGQSSGVEPS
;
A
#
# COMPACT_ATOMS: atom_id res chain seq x y z
N MET A 1 9.54 2.03 21.89
CA MET A 1 8.97 2.98 22.85
C MET A 1 9.98 3.99 23.42
N LYS A 2 11.29 3.71 23.48
CA LYS A 2 12.27 4.70 24.05
C LYS A 2 12.25 6.03 23.28
N ASP A 3 12.06 6.00 21.98
CA ASP A 3 12.16 7.15 21.06
C ASP A 3 10.84 7.90 20.81
N LEU A 4 9.74 7.51 21.48
CA LEU A 4 8.44 8.16 21.32
C LEU A 4 8.32 9.39 22.22
N SER A 5 7.62 10.44 21.72
CA SER A 5 7.33 11.66 22.50
C SER A 5 6.50 11.36 23.74
N SER A 6 6.56 12.24 24.75
CA SER A 6 5.76 12.10 25.97
C SER A 6 4.26 12.10 25.68
N THR A 7 3.80 12.91 24.73
CA THR A 7 2.40 12.98 24.29
C THR A 7 1.96 11.66 23.67
N THR A 8 2.78 11.07 22.81
CA THR A 8 2.51 9.76 22.20
C THR A 8 2.39 8.66 23.26
N LYS A 9 3.33 8.63 24.21
CA LYS A 9 3.27 7.67 25.33
C LYS A 9 2.00 7.82 26.14
N LEU A 10 1.61 9.05 26.48
CA LEU A 10 0.38 9.34 27.24
C LEU A 10 -0.85 8.83 26.50
N TYR A 11 -0.96 9.11 25.19
CA TYR A 11 -2.07 8.64 24.35
C TYR A 11 -2.17 7.10 24.32
N LEU A 12 -1.05 6.42 24.11
CA LEU A 12 -0.99 4.97 24.11
C LEU A 12 -1.39 4.38 25.47
N TYR A 13 -0.80 4.87 26.56
CA TYR A 13 -1.10 4.38 27.91
C TYR A 13 -2.54 4.64 28.32
N PHE A 14 -3.10 5.81 27.99
CA PHE A 14 -4.52 6.08 28.22
C PHE A 14 -5.41 5.07 27.50
N THR A 15 -5.14 4.82 26.21
CA THR A 15 -5.93 3.85 25.42
C THR A 15 -5.84 2.44 26.00
N TYR A 16 -4.64 1.98 26.45
CA TYR A 16 -4.50 0.65 27.08
C TYR A 16 -5.29 0.56 28.40
N THR A 17 -5.05 1.52 29.30
CA THR A 17 -5.61 1.44 30.66
C THR A 17 -7.12 1.58 30.65
N ALA A 18 -7.65 2.50 29.86
CA ALA A 18 -9.09 2.70 29.74
C ALA A 18 -9.77 1.48 29.09
N GLY A 19 -9.21 0.93 28.01
CA GLY A 19 -9.73 -0.26 27.36
C GLY A 19 -9.72 -1.48 28.28
N ILE A 20 -8.63 -1.73 29.01
CA ILE A 20 -8.53 -2.83 29.97
C ILE A 20 -9.51 -2.64 31.13
N ALA A 21 -9.65 -1.43 31.67
CA ALA A 21 -10.60 -1.17 32.75
C ALA A 21 -12.04 -1.46 32.34
N ILE A 22 -12.44 -1.04 31.13
CA ILE A 22 -13.75 -1.34 30.57
C ILE A 22 -13.94 -2.84 30.38
N PHE A 23 -12.94 -3.55 29.86
CA PHE A 23 -13.00 -5.00 29.69
C PHE A 23 -13.20 -5.72 31.02
N ILE A 24 -12.42 -5.36 32.05
CA ILE A 24 -12.57 -5.94 33.40
C ILE A 24 -13.95 -5.68 33.95
N TRP A 25 -14.49 -4.47 33.77
CA TRP A 25 -15.84 -4.12 34.21
C TRP A 25 -16.92 -4.99 33.51
N HIS A 26 -16.80 -5.22 32.20
CA HIS A 26 -17.71 -6.13 31.48
C HIS A 26 -17.57 -7.57 31.94
N MET A 27 -16.34 -8.06 32.11
CA MET A 27 -16.07 -9.44 32.51
C MET A 27 -16.52 -9.72 33.96
N SER A 28 -16.54 -8.72 34.86
CA SER A 28 -17.07 -8.89 36.22
C SER A 28 -18.58 -9.16 36.29
N ARG A 29 -19.28 -8.84 35.19
CA ARG A 29 -20.74 -9.03 35.07
C ARG A 29 -21.13 -10.04 33.99
N PHE A 30 -20.12 -10.68 33.41
CA PHE A 30 -20.27 -11.55 32.26
C PHE A 30 -20.89 -12.89 32.67
N HIS A 31 -21.97 -13.29 31.97
CA HIS A 31 -22.58 -14.59 32.07
C HIS A 31 -22.47 -15.31 30.74
N LEU A 32 -21.79 -16.43 30.74
CA LEU A 32 -21.50 -17.19 29.52
C LEU A 32 -22.78 -17.94 29.07
N SER A 33 -23.49 -17.37 28.09
CA SER A 33 -24.75 -17.93 27.61
C SER A 33 -24.57 -19.13 26.68
N ASN A 34 -23.53 -19.10 25.81
CA ASN A 34 -23.25 -20.18 24.86
C ASN A 34 -21.73 -20.34 24.62
N PRO A 35 -21.05 -21.17 25.45
CA PRO A 35 -19.59 -21.31 25.41
C PRO A 35 -19.08 -21.87 24.09
N TRP A 36 -19.80 -22.81 23.48
CA TRP A 36 -19.38 -23.45 22.23
C TRP A 36 -19.37 -22.47 21.06
N MET A 37 -20.46 -21.71 20.94
CA MET A 37 -20.55 -20.71 19.87
C MET A 37 -19.50 -19.60 20.03
N LEU A 38 -19.31 -19.14 21.26
CA LEU A 38 -18.31 -18.12 21.57
C LEU A 38 -16.88 -18.63 21.29
N GLY A 39 -16.60 -19.90 21.59
CA GLY A 39 -15.33 -20.56 21.23
C GLY A 39 -15.11 -20.61 19.73
N ILE A 40 -16.14 -20.92 18.94
CA ILE A 40 -16.09 -20.91 17.48
C ILE A 40 -15.82 -19.49 16.96
N LEU A 41 -16.50 -18.46 17.49
CA LEU A 41 -16.30 -17.07 17.08
C LEU A 41 -14.90 -16.57 17.44
N CYS A 42 -14.36 -16.93 18.60
CA CYS A 42 -12.98 -16.65 18.97
C CYS A 42 -12.00 -17.31 18.00
N LEU A 43 -12.21 -18.56 17.63
CA LEU A 43 -11.38 -19.27 16.66
C LEU A 43 -11.42 -18.62 15.28
N LEU A 44 -12.62 -18.32 14.76
CA LEU A 44 -12.81 -17.69 13.46
C LEU A 44 -12.16 -16.29 13.40
N ALA A 45 -12.37 -15.47 14.43
CA ALA A 45 -11.75 -14.15 14.52
C ALA A 45 -10.22 -14.25 14.61
N SER A 46 -9.69 -15.22 15.35
CA SER A 46 -8.26 -15.48 15.46
C SER A 46 -7.66 -15.88 14.11
N LEU A 47 -8.29 -16.82 13.40
CA LEU A 47 -7.86 -17.22 12.06
C LEU A 47 -7.91 -16.04 11.08
N ALA A 48 -8.97 -15.23 11.14
CA ALA A 48 -9.12 -14.05 10.29
C ALA A 48 -7.99 -13.02 10.51
N LEU A 49 -7.53 -12.82 11.75
CA LEU A 49 -6.40 -11.94 12.07
C LEU A 49 -5.04 -12.53 11.71
N ILE A 50 -4.85 -13.83 11.92
CA ILE A 50 -3.60 -14.54 11.57
C ILE A 50 -3.41 -14.58 10.05
N LEU A 51 -4.49 -14.81 9.30
CA LEU A 51 -4.53 -14.90 7.85
C LEU A 51 -4.80 -13.55 7.17
N LYS A 52 -4.50 -12.44 7.85
CA LYS A 52 -4.65 -11.09 7.29
C LYS A 52 -3.91 -10.96 5.96
N VAL A 53 -4.46 -10.13 5.07
CA VAL A 53 -3.91 -9.86 3.75
C VAL A 53 -3.22 -8.51 3.76
N GLU A 54 -2.04 -8.43 3.19
CA GLU A 54 -1.34 -7.15 3.01
C GLU A 54 -2.12 -6.26 2.04
N GLY A 55 -2.32 -5.01 2.43
CA GLY A 55 -3.10 -4.04 1.66
C GLY A 55 -2.31 -3.37 0.54
N ALA A 56 -2.89 -2.32 -0.03
CA ALA A 56 -2.29 -1.56 -1.14
C ALA A 56 -1.00 -0.82 -0.76
N THR A 57 -0.77 -0.57 0.50
CA THR A 57 0.46 0.01 1.02
C THR A 57 1.10 -0.97 2.00
N ASP A 58 2.42 -0.91 2.19
CA ASP A 58 3.18 -1.72 3.17
C ASP A 58 2.63 -1.61 4.61
N ARG A 59 1.68 -0.71 4.84
CA ARG A 59 1.13 -0.35 6.16
C ARG A 59 -0.32 -0.77 6.34
N SER A 60 -1.03 -1.09 5.25
CA SER A 60 -2.42 -1.50 5.30
C SER A 60 -2.54 -3.02 5.32
N HIS A 61 -3.29 -3.52 6.28
CA HIS A 61 -3.61 -4.94 6.38
C HIS A 61 -5.13 -5.10 6.39
N TYR A 62 -5.63 -5.98 5.56
CA TYR A 62 -7.06 -6.31 5.51
C TYR A 62 -7.32 -7.61 6.25
N THR A 63 -8.36 -7.60 7.07
CA THR A 63 -8.73 -8.79 7.86
C THR A 63 -10.23 -9.01 7.84
N LEU A 64 -10.65 -10.26 7.79
CA LEU A 64 -12.06 -10.63 7.91
C LEU A 64 -12.56 -10.61 9.37
N SER A 65 -11.75 -10.23 10.35
CA SER A 65 -12.14 -10.20 11.77
C SER A 65 -13.30 -9.26 12.05
N PHE A 66 -13.39 -8.14 11.31
CA PHE A 66 -14.51 -7.20 11.42
C PHE A 66 -15.87 -7.83 11.10
N LEU A 67 -15.92 -8.80 10.18
CA LEU A 67 -17.13 -9.59 9.93
C LEU A 67 -17.56 -10.36 11.19
N VAL A 68 -16.59 -11.02 11.85
CA VAL A 68 -16.88 -11.76 13.09
C VAL A 68 -17.28 -10.82 14.22
N TYR A 69 -16.64 -9.65 14.34
CA TYR A 69 -17.00 -8.65 15.35
C TYR A 69 -18.41 -8.10 15.14
N GLY A 70 -18.78 -7.76 13.88
CA GLY A 70 -20.13 -7.32 13.54
C GLY A 70 -21.20 -8.37 13.82
N PHE A 71 -20.93 -9.63 13.47
CA PHE A 71 -21.79 -10.78 13.79
C PHE A 71 -21.98 -10.95 15.29
N THR A 72 -20.87 -10.95 16.05
CA THR A 72 -20.91 -11.17 17.50
C THR A 72 -21.64 -10.03 18.22
N PHE A 73 -21.38 -8.78 17.80
CA PHE A 73 -22.02 -7.60 18.38
C PHE A 73 -23.53 -7.62 18.17
N ALA A 74 -23.98 -7.95 16.95
CA ALA A 74 -25.41 -8.00 16.63
C ALA A 74 -26.14 -9.14 17.30
N LEU A 75 -25.46 -10.29 17.52
CA LEU A 75 -26.10 -11.49 18.11
C LEU A 75 -26.03 -11.53 19.64
N TYR A 76 -24.89 -11.12 20.21
CA TYR A 76 -24.61 -11.30 21.65
C TYR A 76 -24.34 -9.98 22.39
N GLY A 77 -24.06 -8.89 21.66
CA GLY A 77 -23.81 -7.59 22.27
C GLY A 77 -22.33 -7.32 22.60
N VAL A 78 -22.13 -6.36 23.52
CA VAL A 78 -20.81 -5.75 23.80
C VAL A 78 -19.84 -6.72 24.47
N SER A 79 -20.30 -7.42 25.55
CA SER A 79 -19.41 -8.19 26.42
C SER A 79 -18.75 -9.36 25.69
N GLU A 80 -19.55 -10.11 24.94
CA GLU A 80 -19.10 -11.24 24.12
C GLU A 80 -18.17 -10.78 23.00
N THR A 81 -18.49 -9.66 22.35
CA THR A 81 -17.64 -9.10 21.30
C THR A 81 -16.30 -8.64 21.86
N MET A 82 -16.27 -8.02 23.04
CA MET A 82 -15.03 -7.66 23.71
C MET A 82 -14.15 -8.88 24.00
N LEU A 83 -14.77 -9.99 24.45
CA LEU A 83 -14.05 -11.24 24.68
C LEU A 83 -13.45 -11.79 23.39
N VAL A 84 -14.23 -11.82 22.29
CA VAL A 84 -13.74 -12.25 20.97
C VAL A 84 -12.59 -11.37 20.48
N ILE A 85 -12.69 -10.04 20.64
CA ILE A 85 -11.62 -9.09 20.29
C ILE A 85 -10.34 -9.41 21.07
N VAL A 86 -10.44 -9.56 22.40
CA VAL A 86 -9.27 -9.82 23.24
C VAL A 86 -8.61 -11.15 22.84
N VAL A 87 -9.37 -12.23 22.77
CA VAL A 87 -8.84 -13.56 22.45
C VAL A 87 -8.20 -13.58 21.06
N SER A 88 -8.87 -13.04 20.06
CA SER A 88 -8.35 -13.06 18.68
C SER A 88 -7.08 -12.21 18.51
N ASN A 89 -7.02 -11.03 19.13
CA ASN A 89 -5.83 -10.19 19.09
C ASN A 89 -4.65 -10.78 19.89
N PHE A 90 -4.90 -11.50 20.99
CA PHE A 90 -3.84 -12.25 21.67
C PHE A 90 -3.32 -13.42 20.83
N ALA A 91 -4.20 -14.14 20.13
CA ALA A 91 -3.80 -15.19 19.20
C ALA A 91 -2.92 -14.64 18.06
N GLU A 92 -3.31 -13.51 17.50
CA GLU A 92 -2.49 -12.81 16.50
C GLU A 92 -1.12 -12.41 17.06
N TRP A 93 -1.09 -11.87 18.28
CA TRP A 93 0.16 -11.45 18.92
C TRP A 93 1.13 -12.61 19.14
N ILE A 94 0.63 -13.77 19.56
CA ILE A 94 1.44 -14.99 19.75
C ILE A 94 2.00 -15.46 18.41
N TRP A 95 1.20 -15.43 17.34
CA TRP A 95 1.56 -15.98 16.04
C TRP A 95 2.45 -15.05 15.22
N ASN A 96 1.99 -13.82 14.97
CA ASN A 96 2.64 -12.84 14.10
C ASN A 96 3.68 -11.98 14.84
N ARG A 97 3.68 -11.98 16.16
CA ARG A 97 4.61 -11.24 17.04
C ARG A 97 4.76 -9.75 16.70
N PRO A 98 3.70 -9.00 16.42
CA PRO A 98 3.82 -7.56 16.23
C PRO A 98 4.36 -6.89 17.50
N PRO A 99 4.95 -5.69 17.42
CA PRO A 99 5.42 -4.95 18.59
C PRO A 99 4.29 -4.80 19.62
N TRP A 100 4.57 -5.17 20.87
CA TRP A 100 3.56 -5.24 21.94
C TRP A 100 2.76 -3.94 22.11
N HIS A 101 3.41 -2.77 21.98
CA HIS A 101 2.76 -1.47 22.13
C HIS A 101 1.75 -1.18 21.01
N ILE A 102 1.94 -1.72 19.82
CA ILE A 102 0.96 -1.62 18.73
C ILE A 102 -0.22 -2.54 19.02
N GLN A 103 0.05 -3.78 19.43
CA GLN A 103 -0.99 -4.75 19.69
C GLN A 103 -1.90 -4.35 20.88
N PHE A 104 -1.30 -3.89 21.98
CA PHE A 104 -2.08 -3.42 23.11
C PHE A 104 -2.87 -2.15 22.79
N PHE A 105 -2.35 -1.27 21.91
CA PHE A 105 -3.11 -0.15 21.40
C PHE A 105 -4.35 -0.62 20.63
N ASN A 106 -4.21 -1.57 19.71
CA ASN A 106 -5.31 -2.09 18.93
C ASN A 106 -6.39 -2.71 19.83
N ILE A 107 -5.98 -3.54 20.81
CA ILE A 107 -6.91 -4.12 21.79
C ILE A 107 -7.63 -3.02 22.56
N GLY A 108 -6.89 -2.08 23.16
CA GLY A 108 -7.47 -1.00 23.96
C GLY A 108 -8.42 -0.11 23.15
N CYS A 109 -8.02 0.20 21.90
CA CYS A 109 -8.83 0.96 20.95
C CYS A 109 -10.17 0.24 20.69
N TYR A 110 -10.12 -1.00 20.25
CA TYR A 110 -11.35 -1.77 19.96
C TYR A 110 -12.27 -1.92 21.16
N LEU A 111 -11.73 -2.10 22.38
CA LEU A 111 -12.52 -2.20 23.59
C LEU A 111 -13.25 -0.89 23.92
N LEU A 112 -12.54 0.24 23.85
CA LEU A 112 -13.11 1.58 24.03
C LEU A 112 -14.24 1.83 23.02
N LEU A 113 -13.98 1.55 21.76
CA LEU A 113 -14.91 1.82 20.67
C LEU A 113 -16.12 0.89 20.71
N MET A 114 -15.94 -0.35 21.15
CA MET A 114 -17.04 -1.29 21.34
C MET A 114 -17.97 -0.82 22.46
N GLN A 115 -17.42 -0.23 23.54
CA GLN A 115 -18.22 0.41 24.58
C GLN A 115 -19.06 1.56 24.03
N VAL A 116 -18.45 2.43 23.19
CA VAL A 116 -19.16 3.55 22.56
C VAL A 116 -20.27 3.05 21.64
N ALA A 117 -19.99 2.03 20.83
CA ALA A 117 -20.97 1.40 19.96
C ALA A 117 -22.14 0.82 20.76
N GLY A 118 -21.86 0.13 21.88
CA GLY A 118 -22.89 -0.39 22.77
C GLY A 118 -23.75 0.69 23.41
N PHE A 119 -23.14 1.82 23.80
CA PHE A 119 -23.89 2.97 24.33
C PHE A 119 -24.84 3.56 23.29
N ILE A 120 -24.38 3.75 22.05
CA ILE A 120 -25.21 4.26 20.95
C ILE A 120 -26.36 3.29 20.64
N CYS A 121 -26.07 1.99 20.60
CA CYS A 121 -27.07 0.96 20.37
C CYS A 121 -28.17 1.02 21.44
N SER A 122 -27.80 1.06 22.71
CA SER A 122 -28.76 1.12 23.84
C SER A 122 -29.52 2.45 23.91
N TRP A 123 -28.91 3.55 23.46
CA TRP A 123 -29.55 4.87 23.41
C TRP A 123 -30.59 4.98 22.30
N LEU A 124 -30.33 4.38 21.13
CA LEU A 124 -31.23 4.41 19.97
C LEU A 124 -32.34 3.34 20.06
N ASP A 125 -32.05 2.19 20.69
CA ASP A 125 -33.00 1.08 20.92
C ASP A 125 -33.01 0.66 22.40
N PRO A 126 -33.64 1.46 23.29
CA PRO A 126 -33.68 1.17 24.73
C PRO A 126 -34.49 -0.10 25.06
N HIS A 127 -35.38 -0.51 24.17
CA HIS A 127 -36.28 -1.65 24.39
C HIS A 127 -35.77 -2.96 23.79
N HIS A 128 -34.61 -2.95 23.14
CA HIS A 128 -34.00 -4.14 22.52
C HIS A 128 -34.96 -4.95 21.64
N LEU A 129 -35.78 -4.26 20.85
CA LEU A 129 -36.73 -4.87 19.94
C LEU A 129 -35.99 -5.62 18.82
N SER A 130 -35.97 -6.94 18.90
CA SER A 130 -35.16 -7.82 18.06
C SER A 130 -35.44 -7.73 16.54
N VAL A 131 -36.60 -7.18 16.14
CA VAL A 131 -36.96 -7.00 14.72
C VAL A 131 -37.77 -5.70 14.58
N SER A 132 -37.03 -4.58 14.56
CA SER A 132 -37.65 -3.27 14.30
C SER A 132 -36.69 -2.44 13.42
N TRP A 133 -37.25 -1.46 12.71
CA TRP A 133 -36.39 -0.50 11.98
C TRP A 133 -35.51 0.34 12.93
N GLN A 134 -35.92 0.54 14.17
CA GLN A 134 -35.16 1.23 15.21
C GLN A 134 -33.91 0.42 15.60
N ALA A 135 -34.09 -0.89 15.86
CA ALA A 135 -32.97 -1.78 16.14
C ALA A 135 -31.97 -1.85 14.96
N ALA A 136 -32.49 -1.90 13.73
CA ALA A 136 -31.65 -1.86 12.56
C ALA A 136 -30.85 -0.53 12.45
N LEU A 137 -31.50 0.61 12.70
CA LEU A 137 -30.87 1.93 12.70
C LEU A 137 -29.82 2.03 13.83
N ALA A 138 -30.15 1.53 15.04
CA ALA A 138 -29.25 1.51 16.17
C ALA A 138 -27.98 0.71 15.86
N LEU A 139 -28.14 -0.48 15.27
CA LEU A 139 -27.02 -1.34 14.87
C LEU A 139 -26.15 -0.69 13.80
N VAL A 140 -26.77 -0.13 12.76
CA VAL A 140 -26.06 0.58 11.67
C VAL A 140 -25.26 1.77 12.23
N ALA A 141 -25.90 2.63 13.04
CA ALA A 141 -25.25 3.79 13.65
C ALA A 141 -24.09 3.40 14.58
N SER A 142 -24.26 2.35 15.37
CA SER A 142 -23.26 1.84 16.30
C SER A 142 -22.01 1.33 15.57
N LEU A 143 -22.18 0.50 14.56
CA LEU A 143 -21.10 -0.07 13.78
C LEU A 143 -20.41 0.99 12.91
N ALA A 144 -21.15 1.96 12.33
CA ALA A 144 -20.58 3.10 11.63
C ALA A 144 -19.71 3.96 12.56
N THR A 145 -20.18 4.22 13.78
CA THR A 145 -19.41 4.98 14.78
C THR A 145 -18.17 4.22 15.21
N PHE A 146 -18.28 2.93 15.48
CA PHE A 146 -17.12 2.08 15.79
C PHE A 146 -16.06 2.19 14.69
N ASN A 147 -16.44 1.99 13.43
CA ASN A 147 -15.52 2.06 12.31
C ASN A 147 -14.88 3.46 12.14
N SER A 148 -15.71 4.51 12.16
CA SER A 148 -15.23 5.89 11.99
C SER A 148 -14.23 6.31 13.06
N LEU A 149 -14.54 6.00 14.32
CA LEU A 149 -13.64 6.30 15.43
C LEU A 149 -12.39 5.43 15.41
N ASN A 150 -12.47 4.17 14.95
CA ASN A 150 -11.29 3.31 14.78
C ASN A 150 -10.28 3.93 13.82
N HIS A 151 -10.71 4.31 12.63
CA HIS A 151 -9.86 4.96 11.65
C HIS A 151 -9.31 6.30 12.16
N LEU A 152 -10.10 7.07 12.89
CA LEU A 152 -9.65 8.31 13.53
C LEU A 152 -8.57 8.05 14.58
N MET A 153 -8.76 7.10 15.49
CA MET A 153 -7.79 6.78 16.54
C MET A 153 -6.48 6.23 15.98
N VAL A 154 -6.55 5.39 14.96
CA VAL A 154 -5.38 4.90 14.23
C VAL A 154 -4.64 6.06 13.55
N GLY A 155 -5.36 6.96 12.89
CA GLY A 155 -4.78 8.16 12.26
C GLY A 155 -4.08 9.09 13.26
N ILE A 156 -4.68 9.32 14.44
CA ILE A 156 -4.05 10.08 15.53
C ILE A 156 -2.76 9.39 16.03
N LYS A 157 -2.79 8.07 16.20
CA LYS A 157 -1.60 7.30 16.58
C LYS A 157 -0.48 7.48 15.55
N ASP A 158 -0.77 7.37 14.27
CA ASP A 158 0.23 7.49 13.21
C ASP A 158 0.77 8.92 13.10
N TRP A 159 -0.07 9.94 13.26
CA TRP A 159 0.36 11.33 13.36
C TRP A 159 1.29 11.57 14.56
N LEU A 160 0.94 11.08 15.75
CA LEU A 160 1.74 11.24 16.96
C LEU A 160 3.06 10.45 16.92
N THR A 161 3.10 9.30 16.26
CA THR A 161 4.30 8.43 16.22
C THR A 161 5.29 8.82 15.14
N ARG A 162 4.83 9.35 14.02
CA ARG A 162 5.64 9.57 12.81
C ARG A 162 5.70 11.03 12.36
N GLY A 163 4.88 11.92 12.94
CA GLY A 163 4.77 13.32 12.50
C GLY A 163 4.16 13.47 11.09
N GLU A 164 3.64 12.42 10.52
CA GLU A 164 3.02 12.46 9.18
C GLU A 164 1.68 13.20 9.24
N ILE A 165 1.44 14.06 8.24
CA ILE A 165 0.15 14.73 8.10
C ILE A 165 -0.94 13.66 7.98
N PHE A 166 -2.03 13.80 8.72
CA PHE A 166 -3.17 12.88 8.83
C PHE A 166 -3.64 12.33 7.46
N ARG A 167 -3.55 13.14 6.40
CA ARG A 167 -3.91 12.77 5.02
C ARG A 167 -2.93 11.76 4.38
N ARG A 168 -1.68 11.67 4.87
CA ARG A 168 -0.65 10.74 4.34
C ARG A 168 -0.55 9.43 5.11
N SER A 169 -1.24 9.31 6.23
CA SER A 169 -1.21 8.09 7.06
C SER A 169 -1.95 6.90 6.45
N GLY A 170 -2.79 7.13 5.42
CA GLY A 170 -3.66 6.09 4.85
C GLY A 170 -4.84 5.70 5.76
N ALA A 171 -4.89 6.20 7.00
CA ALA A 171 -5.93 5.84 7.96
C ALA A 171 -7.33 6.30 7.54
N LEU A 172 -7.43 7.33 6.70
CA LEU A 172 -8.69 7.83 6.13
C LEU A 172 -8.85 7.48 4.64
N ASP A 173 -8.06 6.55 4.12
CA ASP A 173 -8.25 6.09 2.75
C ASP A 173 -9.63 5.46 2.60
N PHE A 174 -10.32 5.86 1.55
CA PHE A 174 -11.71 5.47 1.30
C PHE A 174 -11.89 3.94 1.24
N PHE A 175 -10.97 3.25 0.59
CA PHE A 175 -11.10 1.81 0.38
C PHE A 175 -10.99 0.99 1.69
N PRO A 176 -9.96 1.13 2.55
CA PRO A 176 -9.91 0.43 3.84
C PRO A 176 -11.12 0.74 4.73
N PHE A 177 -11.51 2.03 4.79
CA PHE A 177 -12.66 2.46 5.58
C PHE A 177 -13.96 1.78 5.14
N MET A 178 -14.23 1.77 3.83
CA MET A 178 -15.43 1.13 3.28
C MET A 178 -15.40 -0.38 3.39
N LEU A 179 -14.24 -1.00 3.27
CA LEU A 179 -14.08 -2.45 3.43
C LEU A 179 -14.43 -2.88 4.86
N ASP A 180 -13.84 -2.24 5.86
CA ASP A 180 -14.10 -2.55 7.28
C ASP A 180 -15.57 -2.35 7.63
N LEU A 181 -16.18 -1.25 7.17
CA LEU A 181 -17.59 -0.97 7.35
C LEU A 181 -18.48 -2.04 6.69
N THR A 182 -18.14 -2.42 5.46
CA THR A 182 -18.85 -3.49 4.73
C THR A 182 -18.78 -4.82 5.46
N LEU A 183 -17.61 -5.19 5.96
CA LEU A 183 -17.43 -6.42 6.72
C LEU A 183 -18.24 -6.42 8.04
N LEU A 184 -18.24 -5.30 8.77
CA LEU A 184 -19.04 -5.14 9.98
C LEU A 184 -20.54 -5.32 9.70
N TYR A 185 -21.05 -4.65 8.68
CA TYR A 185 -22.48 -4.74 8.30
C TYR A 185 -22.83 -6.12 7.75
N PHE A 186 -21.94 -6.71 6.95
CA PHE A 186 -22.16 -8.06 6.43
C PHE A 186 -22.21 -9.07 7.57
N GLY A 187 -21.30 -8.98 8.55
CA GLY A 187 -21.33 -9.81 9.76
C GLY A 187 -22.63 -9.63 10.56
N ALA A 188 -23.05 -8.39 10.79
CA ALA A 188 -24.31 -8.09 11.43
C ALA A 188 -25.53 -8.65 10.66
N GLY A 189 -25.52 -8.58 9.34
CA GLY A 189 -26.55 -9.21 8.48
C GLY A 189 -26.57 -10.73 8.60
N LEU A 190 -25.41 -11.38 8.70
CA LEU A 190 -25.31 -12.83 8.92
C LEU A 190 -25.88 -13.27 10.26
N SER A 191 -25.88 -12.42 11.28
CA SER A 191 -26.52 -12.72 12.58
C SER A 191 -28.03 -12.88 12.44
N LEU A 192 -28.67 -12.09 11.57
CA LEU A 192 -30.11 -12.25 11.27
C LEU A 192 -30.38 -13.59 10.58
N VAL A 193 -29.53 -13.94 9.60
CA VAL A 193 -29.64 -15.26 8.94
C VAL A 193 -29.48 -16.39 9.95
N TRP A 194 -28.54 -16.28 10.89
CA TRP A 194 -28.34 -17.25 11.96
C TRP A 194 -29.57 -17.44 12.80
N ILE A 195 -30.26 -16.36 13.21
CA ILE A 195 -31.46 -16.40 14.05
C ILE A 195 -32.59 -17.13 13.33
N TYR A 196 -32.78 -16.88 12.01
CA TYR A 196 -33.90 -17.49 11.27
C TYR A 196 -33.59 -18.91 10.79
N ASN A 197 -32.40 -19.13 10.25
CA ASN A 197 -31.98 -20.43 9.75
C ASN A 197 -30.45 -20.53 9.66
N HIS A 198 -29.83 -21.06 10.69
CA HIS A 198 -28.37 -21.17 10.78
C HIS A 198 -27.73 -22.03 9.67
N PHE A 199 -28.48 -23.01 9.07
CA PHE A 199 -27.98 -23.77 7.94
C PHE A 199 -27.81 -22.89 6.66
N ALA A 200 -28.56 -21.80 6.53
CA ALA A 200 -28.44 -20.90 5.41
C ALA A 200 -27.10 -20.15 5.38
N LEU A 201 -26.33 -20.13 6.48
CA LEU A 201 -24.96 -19.56 6.48
C LEU A 201 -24.04 -20.24 5.49
N VAL A 202 -24.28 -21.51 5.13
CA VAL A 202 -23.49 -22.22 4.11
C VAL A 202 -23.51 -21.48 2.77
N LEU A 203 -24.61 -20.81 2.43
CA LEU A 203 -24.75 -20.03 1.20
C LEU A 203 -23.77 -18.83 1.15
N PHE A 204 -23.31 -18.38 2.30
CA PHE A 204 -22.40 -17.22 2.40
C PHE A 204 -20.92 -17.60 2.39
N LEU A 205 -20.58 -18.89 2.43
CA LEU A 205 -19.18 -19.33 2.34
C LEU A 205 -18.53 -18.91 1.02
N VAL A 206 -19.28 -18.99 -0.09
CA VAL A 206 -18.78 -18.59 -1.43
C VAL A 206 -18.55 -17.07 -1.50
N PRO A 207 -19.50 -16.19 -1.12
CA PRO A 207 -19.25 -14.74 -1.05
C PRO A 207 -18.06 -14.36 -0.15
N ILE A 208 -17.95 -14.97 1.04
CA ILE A 208 -16.83 -14.71 1.96
C ILE A 208 -15.50 -15.13 1.33
N TYR A 209 -15.44 -16.30 0.70
CA TYR A 209 -14.25 -16.76 0.00
C TYR A 209 -13.89 -15.85 -1.17
N LEU A 210 -14.88 -15.35 -1.94
CA LEU A 210 -14.64 -14.42 -3.04
C LEU A 210 -14.08 -13.08 -2.54
N ILE A 211 -14.62 -12.53 -1.43
CA ILE A 211 -14.08 -11.33 -0.80
C ILE A 211 -12.61 -11.57 -0.41
N TYR A 212 -12.33 -12.67 0.29
CA TYR A 212 -10.97 -13.01 0.71
C TYR A 212 -10.01 -13.18 -0.47
N SER A 213 -10.43 -13.92 -1.51
CA SER A 213 -9.60 -14.16 -2.70
C SER A 213 -9.33 -12.87 -3.47
N THR A 214 -10.33 -12.00 -3.62
CA THR A 214 -10.17 -10.70 -4.28
C THR A 214 -9.19 -9.78 -3.53
N LEU A 215 -9.21 -9.81 -2.21
CA LEU A 215 -8.25 -9.05 -1.40
C LEU A 215 -6.82 -9.63 -1.49
N ARG A 216 -6.70 -10.94 -1.65
CA ARG A 216 -5.41 -11.64 -1.69
C ARG A 216 -4.67 -11.52 -3.03
N VAL A 217 -5.40 -11.40 -4.14
CA VAL A 217 -4.80 -11.34 -5.48
C VAL A 217 -3.77 -10.20 -5.62
N PRO A 218 -4.06 -8.94 -5.23
CA PRO A 218 -3.08 -7.87 -5.33
C PRO A 218 -1.83 -8.09 -4.47
N ALA A 219 -1.97 -8.75 -3.31
CA ALA A 219 -0.83 -9.07 -2.45
C ALA A 219 0.07 -10.14 -3.08
N LEU A 220 -0.52 -11.17 -3.70
CA LEU A 220 0.23 -12.20 -4.44
C LEU A 220 0.92 -11.63 -5.67
N GLU A 221 0.29 -10.68 -6.36
CA GLU A 221 0.89 -10.00 -7.50
C GLU A 221 2.13 -9.19 -7.13
N ARG A 222 2.18 -8.61 -5.93
CA ARG A 222 3.36 -7.92 -5.42
C ARG A 222 4.50 -8.86 -5.02
N GLN A 223 4.20 -10.09 -4.63
CA GLN A 223 5.22 -11.10 -4.31
C GLN A 223 5.92 -11.66 -5.55
N THR A 224 5.42 -11.37 -6.76
CA THR A 224 6.13 -11.72 -7.99
C THR A 224 7.25 -10.70 -8.22
N GLU A 225 8.49 -11.14 -8.26
CA GLU A 225 9.67 -10.29 -8.53
C GLU A 225 9.73 -9.82 -9.99
N ILE A 226 8.97 -10.46 -10.85
CA ILE A 226 9.05 -10.35 -12.31
C ILE A 226 7.79 -9.66 -12.87
N ASP A 227 8.00 -8.68 -13.75
CA ASP A 227 6.93 -8.10 -14.58
C ASP A 227 6.42 -9.12 -15.60
N ARG A 228 5.12 -9.41 -15.57
CA ARG A 228 4.49 -10.46 -16.38
C ARG A 228 4.57 -10.21 -17.88
N LYS A 229 4.64 -8.96 -18.32
CA LYS A 229 4.66 -8.59 -19.75
C LYS A 229 6.05 -8.68 -20.34
N THR A 230 7.05 -8.17 -19.63
CA THR A 230 8.41 -8.01 -20.15
C THR A 230 9.39 -9.08 -19.67
N ALA A 231 9.03 -9.85 -18.63
CA ALA A 231 9.90 -10.82 -17.97
C ALA A 231 11.23 -10.21 -17.43
N LEU A 232 11.24 -8.89 -17.21
CA LEU A 232 12.23 -8.18 -16.41
C LEU A 232 11.79 -8.20 -14.94
N PHE A 233 12.67 -7.78 -14.04
CA PHE A 233 12.25 -7.51 -12.68
C PHE A 233 11.20 -6.39 -12.63
N ASN A 234 10.34 -6.40 -11.60
CA ASN A 234 9.37 -5.33 -11.40
C ASN A 234 9.96 -4.18 -10.57
N HIS A 235 9.19 -3.11 -10.45
CA HIS A 235 9.54 -1.92 -9.68
C HIS A 235 9.86 -2.20 -8.20
N GLU A 236 9.12 -3.09 -7.54
CA GLU A 236 9.32 -3.41 -6.12
C GLU A 236 10.64 -4.15 -5.89
N TYR A 237 10.94 -5.14 -6.72
CA TYR A 237 12.23 -5.84 -6.69
C TYR A 237 13.38 -4.87 -6.92
N PHE A 238 13.25 -3.99 -7.91
CA PHE A 238 14.26 -2.97 -8.20
C PHE A 238 14.56 -2.09 -6.98
N LYS A 239 13.52 -1.53 -6.34
CA LYS A 239 13.69 -0.68 -5.15
C LYS A 239 14.35 -1.40 -3.99
N GLN A 240 13.95 -2.63 -3.71
CA GLN A 240 14.57 -3.43 -2.64
C GLN A 240 16.06 -3.64 -2.91
N HIS A 241 16.42 -3.94 -4.16
CA HIS A 241 17.82 -4.17 -4.53
C HIS A 241 18.64 -2.87 -4.53
N VAL A 242 18.09 -1.76 -5.00
CA VAL A 242 18.75 -0.44 -4.87
C VAL A 242 19.06 -0.14 -3.41
N GLY A 243 18.11 -0.34 -2.50
CA GLY A 243 18.32 -0.10 -1.06
C GLY A 243 19.44 -0.96 -0.47
N SER A 244 19.48 -2.25 -0.82
CA SER A 244 20.49 -3.19 -0.32
C SER A 244 21.89 -2.91 -0.90
N GLU A 245 21.97 -2.68 -2.22
CA GLU A 245 23.26 -2.40 -2.88
C GLU A 245 23.79 -1.00 -2.54
N LEU A 246 22.93 -0.01 -2.32
CA LEU A 246 23.35 1.31 -1.86
C LEU A 246 23.95 1.25 -0.46
N ASN A 247 23.34 0.48 0.45
CA ASN A 247 23.89 0.24 1.78
C ASN A 247 25.24 -0.47 1.71
N ARG A 248 25.40 -1.43 0.80
CA ARG A 248 26.66 -2.11 0.53
C ARG A 248 27.70 -1.16 -0.04
N ALA A 249 27.35 -0.36 -1.05
CA ALA A 249 28.21 0.64 -1.66
C ALA A 249 28.68 1.68 -0.63
N ASN A 250 27.78 2.15 0.24
CA ASN A 250 28.13 3.06 1.33
C ASN A 250 29.13 2.40 2.32
N ARG A 251 28.90 1.14 2.69
CA ARG A 251 29.75 0.43 3.66
C ARG A 251 31.18 0.18 3.15
N PHE A 252 31.33 -0.10 1.86
CA PHE A 252 32.61 -0.49 1.27
C PHE A 252 33.23 0.59 0.38
N ASP A 253 32.61 1.77 0.35
CA ASP A 253 32.99 2.91 -0.50
C ASP A 253 33.18 2.54 -1.96
N ARG A 254 32.20 1.81 -2.53
CA ARG A 254 32.20 1.39 -3.92
C ARG A 254 31.26 2.23 -4.77
N PRO A 255 31.58 2.43 -6.06
CA PRO A 255 30.67 3.13 -6.97
C PRO A 255 29.39 2.31 -7.18
N LEU A 256 28.29 3.01 -7.45
CA LEU A 256 27.01 2.42 -7.79
C LEU A 256 26.28 3.39 -8.71
N ALA A 257 25.77 2.88 -9.81
CA ALA A 257 25.02 3.68 -10.78
C ALA A 257 23.59 3.17 -10.94
N ILE A 258 22.68 4.11 -11.21
CA ILE A 258 21.29 3.86 -11.62
C ILE A 258 21.07 4.52 -12.98
N ILE A 259 20.41 3.80 -13.87
CA ILE A 259 19.92 4.31 -15.14
C ILE A 259 18.40 4.25 -15.11
N MET A 260 17.73 5.39 -15.28
CA MET A 260 16.30 5.47 -15.59
C MET A 260 16.15 5.65 -17.10
N ALA A 261 15.20 4.97 -17.71
CA ALA A 261 15.02 4.97 -19.14
C ALA A 261 13.54 4.96 -19.52
N ASP A 262 13.19 5.62 -20.62
CA ASP A 262 11.81 5.76 -21.07
C ASP A 262 11.74 5.63 -22.58
N LEU A 263 10.75 4.86 -23.06
CA LEU A 263 10.55 4.61 -24.48
C LEU A 263 9.90 5.83 -25.14
N ASP A 264 10.62 6.44 -26.06
CA ASP A 264 10.17 7.68 -26.70
C ASP A 264 8.92 7.47 -27.55
N LEU A 265 7.88 8.27 -27.30
CA LEU A 265 6.66 8.37 -28.10
C LEU A 265 5.86 7.04 -28.25
N LEU A 266 5.89 6.15 -27.27
CA LEU A 266 5.11 4.90 -27.28
C LEU A 266 3.61 5.15 -27.52
N ARG A 267 3.08 6.27 -27.00
CA ARG A 267 1.70 6.68 -27.24
C ARG A 267 1.36 6.82 -28.72
N ASN A 268 2.29 7.32 -29.54
CA ASN A 268 2.08 7.47 -30.98
C ASN A 268 2.03 6.09 -31.66
N ILE A 269 2.85 5.15 -31.22
CA ILE A 269 2.83 3.75 -31.71
C ILE A 269 1.48 3.13 -31.35
N ASN A 270 1.02 3.26 -30.11
CA ASN A 270 -0.27 2.75 -29.67
C ASN A 270 -1.44 3.35 -30.46
N ASN A 271 -1.39 4.64 -30.75
CA ASN A 271 -2.44 5.33 -31.50
C ASN A 271 -2.46 4.93 -32.99
N THR A 272 -1.29 4.63 -33.58
CA THR A 272 -1.16 4.32 -35.01
C THR A 272 -1.36 2.83 -35.28
N TYR A 273 -0.82 1.94 -34.44
CA TYR A 273 -0.73 0.50 -34.68
C TYR A 273 -1.49 -0.34 -33.65
N GLY A 274 -2.11 0.32 -32.66
CA GLY A 274 -2.84 -0.35 -31.57
C GLY A 274 -1.96 -0.79 -30.39
N HIS A 275 -2.60 -1.04 -29.26
CA HIS A 275 -1.90 -1.41 -28.01
C HIS A 275 -1.08 -2.70 -28.10
N LEU A 276 -1.51 -3.67 -28.90
CA LEU A 276 -0.76 -4.91 -29.12
C LEU A 276 0.61 -4.64 -29.76
N ALA A 277 0.68 -3.67 -30.66
CA ALA A 277 1.93 -3.25 -31.27
C ALA A 277 2.90 -2.62 -30.25
N GLY A 278 2.39 -1.73 -29.41
CA GLY A 278 3.17 -1.16 -28.32
C GLY A 278 3.66 -2.19 -27.31
N ASP A 279 2.84 -3.21 -27.03
CA ASP A 279 3.21 -4.31 -26.16
C ASP A 279 4.38 -5.14 -26.73
N GLU A 280 4.35 -5.47 -28.02
CA GLU A 280 5.45 -6.18 -28.69
C GLU A 280 6.75 -5.36 -28.70
N VAL A 281 6.65 -4.04 -28.89
CA VAL A 281 7.81 -3.14 -28.77
C VAL A 281 8.36 -3.17 -27.35
N LEU A 282 7.52 -3.07 -26.31
CA LEU A 282 7.96 -3.14 -24.91
C LEU A 282 8.65 -4.47 -24.60
N ILE A 283 8.11 -5.59 -25.09
CA ILE A 283 8.72 -6.93 -24.94
C ILE A 283 10.08 -6.99 -25.66
N GLY A 284 10.16 -6.43 -26.86
CA GLY A 284 11.39 -6.39 -27.64
C GLY A 284 12.49 -5.57 -26.95
N VAL A 285 12.16 -4.37 -26.47
CA VAL A 285 13.06 -3.51 -25.67
C VAL A 285 13.53 -4.23 -24.41
N ALA A 286 12.62 -4.86 -23.67
CA ALA A 286 12.97 -5.62 -22.48
C ALA A 286 13.98 -6.75 -22.76
N LYS A 287 13.84 -7.46 -23.89
CA LYS A 287 14.81 -8.47 -24.31
C LYS A 287 16.21 -7.88 -24.59
N ILE A 288 16.27 -6.68 -25.17
CA ILE A 288 17.53 -5.97 -25.40
C ILE A 288 18.15 -5.58 -24.06
N LEU A 289 17.38 -4.97 -23.14
CA LEU A 289 17.84 -4.59 -21.82
C LEU A 289 18.39 -5.80 -21.06
N LYS A 290 17.65 -6.92 -21.03
CA LYS A 290 18.05 -8.15 -20.35
C LYS A 290 19.37 -8.73 -20.88
N LYS A 291 19.62 -8.65 -22.19
CA LYS A 291 20.86 -9.12 -22.80
C LYS A 291 22.03 -8.16 -22.59
N SER A 292 21.76 -6.89 -22.34
CA SER A 292 22.76 -5.84 -22.20
C SER A 292 23.33 -5.71 -20.79
N VAL A 293 22.74 -6.33 -19.79
CA VAL A 293 23.15 -6.27 -18.38
C VAL A 293 23.85 -7.56 -17.97
N ARG A 294 24.69 -7.47 -16.92
CA ARG A 294 25.41 -8.61 -16.32
C ARG A 294 24.47 -9.37 -15.39
N GLU A 295 24.85 -10.56 -14.95
CA GLU A 295 24.06 -11.41 -14.05
C GLU A 295 23.72 -10.74 -12.70
N TYR A 296 24.63 -9.92 -12.19
CA TYR A 296 24.45 -9.21 -10.90
C TYR A 296 23.88 -7.78 -11.07
N ASP A 297 23.68 -7.31 -12.30
CA ASP A 297 22.94 -6.07 -12.58
C ASP A 297 21.44 -6.36 -12.53
N VAL A 298 20.64 -5.35 -12.19
CA VAL A 298 19.18 -5.52 -12.13
C VAL A 298 18.53 -4.65 -13.21
N ALA A 299 17.96 -5.28 -14.23
CA ALA A 299 17.10 -4.61 -15.22
C ALA A 299 15.64 -4.83 -14.87
N ALA A 300 14.87 -3.75 -14.73
CA ALA A 300 13.49 -3.76 -14.29
C ALA A 300 12.58 -2.92 -15.19
N ARG A 301 11.31 -3.28 -15.24
CA ARG A 301 10.26 -2.40 -15.72
C ARG A 301 9.76 -1.56 -14.53
N PHE A 302 9.98 -0.24 -14.62
CA PHE A 302 9.70 0.67 -13.53
C PHE A 302 8.28 1.25 -13.57
N GLY A 303 7.75 1.46 -14.76
CA GLY A 303 6.42 1.99 -15.01
C GLY A 303 5.82 1.46 -16.32
N GLY A 304 4.84 2.15 -16.88
CA GLY A 304 4.17 1.78 -18.12
C GLY A 304 5.12 1.59 -19.31
N GLU A 305 5.91 2.61 -19.61
CA GLU A 305 6.92 2.68 -20.66
C GLU A 305 8.32 2.98 -20.11
N GLU A 306 8.45 2.94 -18.78
CA GLU A 306 9.68 3.26 -18.05
C GLU A 306 10.41 2.00 -17.63
N PHE A 307 11.72 2.04 -17.74
CA PHE A 307 12.65 0.97 -17.35
C PHE A 307 13.73 1.53 -16.43
N ALA A 308 14.28 0.66 -15.60
CA ALA A 308 15.37 1.02 -14.70
C ALA A 308 16.46 -0.05 -14.71
N ILE A 309 17.72 0.37 -14.58
CA ILE A 309 18.86 -0.54 -14.49
C ILE A 309 19.70 -0.13 -13.28
N LEU A 310 19.97 -1.06 -12.40
CA LEU A 310 20.90 -0.93 -11.28
C LEU A 310 22.22 -1.58 -11.67
N LEU A 311 23.31 -0.84 -11.54
CA LEU A 311 24.66 -1.26 -11.89
C LEU A 311 25.58 -1.13 -10.67
N PRO A 312 25.71 -2.19 -9.85
CA PRO A 312 26.68 -2.21 -8.76
C PRO A 312 28.11 -2.08 -9.28
N GLU A 313 29.00 -1.48 -8.48
CA GLU A 313 30.43 -1.33 -8.76
C GLU A 313 30.72 -0.67 -10.12
N THR A 314 29.89 0.30 -10.52
CA THR A 314 29.94 0.96 -11.83
C THR A 314 30.04 2.48 -11.64
N THR A 315 31.00 3.10 -12.33
CA THR A 315 31.18 4.58 -12.34
C THR A 315 30.18 5.25 -13.29
N VAL A 316 30.10 6.59 -13.23
CA VAL A 316 29.21 7.36 -14.09
C VAL A 316 29.59 7.21 -15.58
N GLU A 317 30.90 7.19 -15.90
CA GLU A 317 31.38 7.03 -17.25
C GLU A 317 31.01 5.66 -17.84
N GLN A 318 31.23 4.60 -17.05
CA GLN A 318 30.86 3.23 -17.44
C GLN A 318 29.34 3.06 -17.62
N ALA A 319 28.53 3.68 -16.71
CA ALA A 319 27.07 3.67 -16.83
C ALA A 319 26.60 4.45 -18.06
N TYR A 320 27.25 5.58 -18.38
CA TYR A 320 26.96 6.34 -19.58
C TYR A 320 27.28 5.56 -20.87
N GLU A 321 28.46 4.94 -20.96
CA GLU A 321 28.81 4.06 -22.09
C GLU A 321 27.81 2.91 -22.26
N LYS A 322 27.38 2.32 -21.15
CA LYS A 322 26.36 1.25 -21.15
C LYS A 322 25.02 1.78 -21.68
N ALA A 323 24.54 2.92 -21.19
CA ALA A 323 23.30 3.55 -21.64
C ALA A 323 23.34 3.88 -23.14
N GLU A 324 24.45 4.46 -23.64
CA GLU A 324 24.62 4.77 -25.05
C GLU A 324 24.71 3.52 -25.96
N SER A 325 25.33 2.45 -25.47
CA SER A 325 25.33 1.16 -26.16
C SER A 325 23.94 0.59 -26.31
N ILE A 326 23.14 0.63 -25.22
CA ILE A 326 21.74 0.16 -25.24
C ILE A 326 20.90 1.06 -26.16
N ARG A 327 21.03 2.37 -26.06
CA ARG A 327 20.31 3.34 -26.87
C ARG A 327 20.49 3.04 -28.36
N ARG A 328 21.74 2.90 -28.82
CA ARG A 328 22.07 2.58 -30.24
C ARG A 328 21.48 1.26 -30.66
N THR A 329 21.59 0.23 -29.82
CA THR A 329 21.01 -1.08 -30.12
C THR A 329 19.50 -1.00 -30.31
N ILE A 330 18.78 -0.21 -29.49
CA ILE A 330 17.33 -0.01 -29.61
C ILE A 330 17.02 0.77 -30.89
N GLU A 331 17.73 1.88 -31.17
CA GLU A 331 17.53 2.71 -32.34
C GLU A 331 17.74 1.94 -33.66
N GLU A 332 18.70 1.02 -33.69
CA GLU A 332 19.03 0.19 -34.86
C GLU A 332 18.12 -1.03 -35.02
N THR A 333 17.37 -1.40 -33.94
CA THR A 333 16.53 -2.59 -33.97
C THR A 333 15.20 -2.34 -34.67
N GLU A 334 14.84 -3.23 -35.56
CA GLU A 334 13.52 -3.28 -36.19
C GLU A 334 12.60 -4.24 -35.42
N PHE A 335 11.51 -3.70 -34.87
CA PHE A 335 10.55 -4.46 -34.09
C PHE A 335 9.43 -4.97 -35.03
N THR A 336 9.36 -6.28 -35.20
CA THR A 336 8.33 -6.94 -36.01
C THR A 336 7.07 -7.15 -35.21
N ILE A 337 5.92 -6.75 -35.77
CA ILE A 337 4.61 -6.92 -35.14
C ILE A 337 3.82 -8.00 -35.94
N PRO A 338 3.02 -8.84 -35.24
CA PRO A 338 2.29 -9.95 -35.88
C PRO A 338 1.23 -9.55 -36.94
N THR A 339 0.95 -8.24 -37.12
CA THR A 339 -0.17 -7.70 -37.91
C THR A 339 0.20 -7.26 -39.32
N ASN A 340 1.20 -7.83 -39.97
CA ASN A 340 1.62 -7.51 -41.35
C ASN A 340 1.97 -6.04 -41.65
N VAL A 341 2.35 -5.30 -40.64
CA VAL A 341 2.82 -3.91 -40.75
C VAL A 341 4.34 -3.90 -40.96
N SER A 342 4.84 -2.88 -41.64
CA SER A 342 6.29 -2.63 -41.75
C SER A 342 6.95 -2.60 -40.38
N PRO A 343 8.20 -3.09 -40.23
CA PRO A 343 8.92 -3.04 -38.97
C PRO A 343 8.90 -1.64 -38.36
N ILE A 344 8.71 -1.57 -37.03
CA ILE A 344 8.69 -0.30 -36.30
C ILE A 344 10.09 -0.05 -35.74
N ARG A 345 10.59 1.17 -35.89
CA ARG A 345 11.78 1.65 -35.18
C ARG A 345 11.35 2.57 -34.06
N VAL A 346 12.02 2.46 -32.92
CA VAL A 346 11.79 3.26 -31.72
C VAL A 346 13.09 3.82 -31.19
N THR A 347 12.99 4.88 -30.43
CA THR A 347 14.11 5.42 -29.68
C THR A 347 13.81 5.40 -28.19
N MET A 348 14.85 5.55 -27.39
CA MET A 348 14.74 5.55 -25.94
C MET A 348 15.63 6.63 -25.35
N SER A 349 15.12 7.32 -24.33
CA SER A 349 15.85 8.34 -23.58
C SER A 349 16.34 7.75 -22.27
N PHE A 350 17.54 8.17 -21.80
CA PHE A 350 18.19 7.65 -20.63
C PHE A 350 18.66 8.77 -19.71
N GLY A 351 18.47 8.57 -18.39
CA GLY A 351 19.02 9.41 -17.33
C GLY A 351 19.86 8.57 -16.39
N ILE A 352 21.05 9.03 -16.05
CA ILE A 352 22.05 8.31 -15.29
C ILE A 352 22.37 9.08 -14.02
N ALA A 353 22.37 8.41 -12.86
CA ALA A 353 22.91 8.95 -11.64
C ALA A 353 23.82 7.92 -10.96
N CYS A 354 24.86 8.43 -10.32
CA CYS A 354 25.78 7.61 -9.53
C CYS A 354 25.74 8.06 -8.08
N ARG A 355 26.16 7.18 -7.18
CA ARG A 355 26.34 7.51 -5.78
C ARG A 355 27.40 8.62 -5.65
N GLU A 356 26.99 9.79 -5.16
CA GLU A 356 27.86 10.98 -5.05
C GLU A 356 28.58 11.06 -3.70
N SER A 357 27.92 10.62 -2.60
CA SER A 357 28.44 10.76 -1.25
C SER A 357 27.98 9.64 -0.32
N PHE A 358 28.70 9.47 0.77
CA PHE A 358 28.29 8.60 1.87
C PHE A 358 27.00 9.13 2.50
N GLY A 359 26.00 8.24 2.70
CA GLY A 359 24.73 8.59 3.31
C GLY A 359 23.63 9.04 2.36
N GLN A 360 23.88 9.09 1.04
CA GLN A 360 22.84 9.33 0.04
C GLN A 360 21.72 8.27 0.15
N THR A 361 20.48 8.72 0.09
CA THR A 361 19.30 7.83 0.19
C THR A 361 18.93 7.25 -1.17
N MET A 362 18.22 6.12 -1.16
CA MET A 362 17.67 5.50 -2.37
C MET A 362 16.79 6.47 -3.17
N ASN A 363 15.96 7.25 -2.49
CA ASN A 363 15.06 8.19 -3.17
C ASN A 363 15.82 9.33 -3.85
N GLU A 364 16.91 9.79 -3.26
CA GLU A 364 17.75 10.84 -3.86
C GLU A 364 18.44 10.36 -5.13
N ILE A 365 19.07 9.19 -5.13
CA ILE A 365 19.76 8.69 -6.32
C ILE A 365 18.79 8.36 -7.45
N ILE A 366 17.61 7.82 -7.15
CA ILE A 366 16.54 7.58 -8.13
C ILE A 366 16.04 8.92 -8.70
N HIS A 367 15.81 9.92 -7.84
CA HIS A 367 15.39 11.25 -8.26
C HIS A 367 16.42 11.94 -9.16
N HIS A 368 17.71 11.80 -8.87
CA HIS A 368 18.78 12.33 -9.72
C HIS A 368 18.78 11.67 -11.12
N ALA A 369 18.61 10.35 -11.19
CA ALA A 369 18.51 9.65 -12.46
C ALA A 369 17.26 10.05 -13.25
N ASP A 370 16.12 10.24 -12.57
CA ASP A 370 14.88 10.71 -13.19
C ASP A 370 14.99 12.15 -13.71
N SER A 371 15.65 13.03 -12.96
CA SER A 371 15.96 14.41 -13.39
C SER A 371 16.83 14.43 -14.65
N ALA A 372 17.85 13.56 -14.72
CA ALA A 372 18.67 13.42 -15.91
C ALA A 372 17.89 12.85 -17.11
N LEU A 373 16.98 11.91 -16.88
CA LEU A 373 16.06 11.39 -17.90
C LEU A 373 15.14 12.49 -18.45
N TYR A 374 14.57 13.30 -17.56
CA TYR A 374 13.75 14.44 -17.94
C TYR A 374 14.53 15.43 -18.83
N HIS A 375 15.77 15.74 -18.45
CA HIS A 375 16.66 16.58 -19.27
C HIS A 375 16.93 15.95 -20.66
N SER A 376 17.12 14.65 -20.74
CA SER A 376 17.29 13.94 -22.01
C SER A 376 16.06 14.09 -22.93
N LYS A 377 14.85 14.01 -22.36
CA LYS A 377 13.59 14.21 -23.08
C LYS A 377 13.42 15.65 -23.59
N LEU A 378 13.72 16.65 -22.76
CA LEU A 378 13.66 18.07 -23.15
C LEU A 378 14.68 18.43 -24.23
N SER A 379 15.88 17.86 -24.17
CA SER A 379 16.97 18.12 -25.11
C SER A 379 16.78 17.45 -26.49
N GLY A 380 15.61 16.84 -26.76
CA GLY A 380 15.27 16.27 -28.07
C GLY A 380 15.21 14.75 -28.13
N ARG A 381 15.17 14.07 -26.99
CA ARG A 381 15.04 12.59 -26.86
C ARG A 381 16.20 11.81 -27.47
N ASN A 382 16.08 10.47 -27.55
CA ASN A 382 17.04 9.56 -28.15
C ASN A 382 18.49 9.83 -27.71
N ARG A 383 18.73 9.95 -26.42
CA ARG A 383 20.04 10.25 -25.82
C ARG A 383 20.18 9.78 -24.39
N ALA A 384 21.40 9.70 -23.93
CA ALA A 384 21.74 9.51 -22.54
C ALA A 384 22.24 10.82 -21.93
N CYS A 385 21.78 11.14 -20.71
CA CYS A 385 22.25 12.27 -19.92
C CYS A 385 22.67 11.77 -18.52
N ALA A 386 23.84 12.20 -18.06
CA ALA A 386 24.25 11.99 -16.68
C ALA A 386 23.75 13.17 -15.82
N TYR A 387 23.34 12.88 -14.60
CA TYR A 387 22.98 13.90 -13.63
C TYR A 387 24.21 14.75 -13.28
N THR A 388 24.02 16.06 -13.34
CA THR A 388 24.94 17.05 -12.79
C THR A 388 24.12 18.12 -12.09
N ASN A 389 24.65 18.74 -11.05
CA ASN A 389 23.96 19.82 -10.34
C ASN A 389 23.58 20.98 -11.26
N GLU A 390 24.40 21.26 -12.29
CA GLU A 390 24.13 22.29 -13.31
C GLU A 390 22.92 21.92 -14.18
N ALA A 391 22.79 20.66 -14.59
CA ALA A 391 21.63 20.19 -15.36
C ALA A 391 20.32 20.34 -14.60
N TYR A 392 20.33 20.14 -13.29
CA TYR A 392 19.16 20.31 -12.42
C TYR A 392 18.72 21.77 -12.30
N VAL A 393 19.68 22.71 -12.18
CA VAL A 393 19.39 24.15 -12.13
C VAL A 393 18.75 24.62 -13.46
N ASN A 394 19.23 24.13 -14.59
CA ASN A 394 18.66 24.47 -15.91
C ASN A 394 17.22 23.96 -16.07
N ILE A 395 16.86 22.77 -15.52
CA ILE A 395 15.49 22.26 -15.53
C ILE A 395 14.55 23.18 -14.73
N LEU A 396 14.98 23.62 -13.56
CA LEU A 396 14.19 24.53 -12.71
C LEU A 396 13.98 25.91 -13.37
N GLN A 397 14.95 26.38 -14.13
CA GLN A 397 14.82 27.64 -14.90
C GLN A 397 13.80 27.49 -16.03
N ILE A 398 13.85 26.40 -16.81
CA ILE A 398 12.89 26.12 -17.88
C ILE A 398 11.46 25.99 -17.33
N GLN A 399 11.28 25.30 -16.21
CA GLN A 399 9.94 25.15 -15.59
C GLN A 399 9.37 26.48 -15.09
N ASN A 400 10.21 27.41 -14.61
CA ASN A 400 9.78 28.74 -14.18
C ASN A 400 9.45 29.68 -15.37
N GLU A 401 10.02 29.44 -16.55
CA GLU A 401 9.74 30.18 -17.78
C GLU A 401 8.43 29.71 -18.46
N ASP A 402 8.05 28.44 -18.28
CA ASP A 402 6.81 27.85 -18.83
C ASP A 402 5.55 28.11 -17.98
N GLU A 403 5.65 28.67 -16.75
CA GLU A 403 4.52 29.21 -16.01
C GLU A 403 4.29 30.71 -16.41
N PRO A 404 3.35 31.01 -17.33
CA PRO A 404 3.06 32.41 -17.68
C PRO A 404 2.45 33.11 -16.45
N GLY A 405 3.17 34.08 -15.98
CA GLY A 405 2.95 34.95 -14.85
C GLY A 405 1.52 35.12 -14.37
N GLN A 406 1.29 34.76 -13.14
CA GLN A 406 0.33 35.47 -12.30
C GLN A 406 0.90 36.88 -12.03
N SER A 407 0.65 37.78 -12.96
CA SER A 407 0.90 39.21 -12.76
C SER A 407 0.05 39.68 -11.57
N SER A 408 0.71 39.97 -10.47
CA SER A 408 0.17 40.77 -9.38
C SER A 408 -0.19 42.14 -9.94
N GLY A 409 -1.50 42.32 -10.24
CA GLY A 409 -2.05 43.62 -10.45
C GLY A 409 -2.05 44.41 -9.13
N VAL A 410 -1.07 45.26 -8.97
CA VAL A 410 -1.11 46.39 -8.05
C VAL A 410 -1.38 47.59 -8.94
N GLU A 411 -2.63 48.08 -8.96
CA GLU A 411 -2.97 49.42 -9.48
C GLU A 411 -2.44 50.47 -8.50
N PRO A 412 -1.84 51.54 -9.01
CA PRO A 412 -1.45 52.68 -8.19
C PRO A 412 -2.55 53.75 -8.25
N SER A 413 -3.04 54.16 -7.10
CA SER A 413 -3.52 55.54 -6.87
C SER A 413 -3.65 55.83 -5.40
#